data_e999791a80eab5d20e263c09a93d8914
#
_entry.id   e999791a80eab5d20e263c09a93d8914
#
_cell.length_a   1.000
_cell.length_b   1.000
_cell.length_c   1.000
_cell.angle_alpha   90.00
_cell.angle_beta   90.00
_cell.angle_gamma   90.00
#
_symmetry.space_group_name_H-M   'P 1'
#
loop_
_entity.id
_entity.type
_entity.pdbx_description
1 polymer ?
#
loop_
_entity_poly.entity_id
_entity_poly.type
_entity_poly.pdbx_seq_one_letter_code
_entity_poly.pdbx_strand_id
1 'polypeptide(L)'
;MTVIKSKRKESKIEVYYNAVRLKEEIDCLILRSFGIYSMNSPLRDKYSRLAKEDEFIFSVIERHKASLSDKSNELISFISAANEIYPRTKIDYETRFRNQNNALATARSMMSELNSIAGLFDVDVSVFRNVVLFLDKQISLLKRWKQKDKNTFKRQFL
;
A
#
# COMPACT_ATOMS: atom_id res chain seq x y z
N MET A 1 26.01 -9.45 -21.01
CA MET A 1 24.54 -9.47 -21.27
C MET A 1 23.71 -10.21 -20.24
N THR A 2 24.20 -11.23 -19.61
CA THR A 2 23.50 -12.04 -18.57
C THR A 2 23.24 -11.26 -17.27
N VAL A 3 24.15 -10.37 -16.88
CA VAL A 3 24.04 -9.57 -15.64
C VAL A 3 22.89 -8.56 -15.66
N ILE A 4 22.55 -8.00 -16.83
CA ILE A 4 21.48 -7.01 -16.96
C ILE A 4 20.09 -7.66 -16.90
N LYS A 5 19.96 -8.88 -17.41
CA LYS A 5 18.70 -9.63 -17.35
C LYS A 5 18.39 -10.13 -15.94
N SER A 6 19.40 -10.58 -15.18
CA SER A 6 19.22 -11.03 -13.80
C SER A 6 18.85 -9.87 -12.87
N LYS A 7 19.53 -8.73 -12.96
CA LYS A 7 19.20 -7.53 -12.18
C LYS A 7 17.80 -6.97 -12.48
N ARG A 8 17.34 -7.04 -13.73
CA ARG A 8 15.96 -6.65 -14.10
C ARG A 8 14.93 -7.59 -13.49
N LYS A 9 15.21 -8.87 -13.47
CA LYS A 9 14.32 -9.89 -12.88
C LYS A 9 14.25 -9.74 -11.36
N GLU A 10 15.39 -9.53 -10.71
CA GLU A 10 15.47 -9.33 -9.26
C GLU A 10 14.71 -8.09 -8.78
N SER A 11 14.84 -6.95 -9.47
CA SER A 11 14.12 -5.71 -9.06
C SER A 11 12.60 -5.82 -9.18
N LYS A 12 12.10 -6.54 -10.20
CA LYS A 12 10.67 -6.79 -10.39
C LYS A 12 10.13 -7.77 -9.34
N ILE A 13 10.89 -8.79 -9.04
CA ILE A 13 10.59 -9.77 -8.00
C ILE A 13 10.54 -9.07 -6.63
N GLU A 14 11.47 -8.16 -6.34
CA GLU A 14 11.50 -7.44 -5.07
C GLU A 14 10.25 -6.59 -4.85
N VAL A 15 9.79 -5.82 -5.86
CA VAL A 15 8.56 -5.03 -5.78
C VAL A 15 7.35 -5.92 -5.48
N TYR A 16 7.24 -7.05 -6.14
CA TYR A 16 6.15 -8.01 -5.94
C TYR A 16 6.21 -8.68 -4.56
N TYR A 17 7.36 -9.24 -4.20
CA TYR A 17 7.51 -9.92 -2.91
C TYR A 17 7.34 -8.97 -1.72
N ASN A 18 7.80 -7.74 -1.83
CA ASN A 18 7.56 -6.76 -0.78
C ASN A 18 6.06 -6.45 -0.64
N ALA A 19 5.31 -6.38 -1.74
CA ALA A 19 3.86 -6.19 -1.71
C ALA A 19 3.13 -7.38 -1.05
N VAL A 20 3.57 -8.61 -1.31
CA VAL A 20 3.03 -9.81 -0.65
C VAL A 20 3.32 -9.79 0.86
N ARG A 21 4.53 -9.45 1.27
CA ARG A 21 4.88 -9.30 2.69
C ARG A 21 4.12 -8.18 3.36
N LEU A 22 3.95 -7.06 2.67
CA LEU A 22 3.14 -5.94 3.15
C LEU A 22 1.69 -6.39 3.40
N LYS A 23 1.11 -7.18 2.50
CA LYS A 23 -0.22 -7.76 2.70
C LYS A 23 -0.28 -8.65 3.94
N GLU A 24 0.70 -9.51 4.15
CA GLU A 24 0.78 -10.37 5.34
C GLU A 24 0.83 -9.53 6.63
N GLU A 25 1.62 -8.46 6.65
CA GLU A 25 1.70 -7.55 7.80
C GLU A 25 0.38 -6.77 8.02
N ILE A 26 -0.29 -6.39 6.94
CA ILE A 26 -1.62 -5.76 7.01
C ILE A 26 -2.65 -6.75 7.55
N ASP A 27 -2.65 -7.99 7.10
CA ASP A 27 -3.54 -9.03 7.62
C ASP A 27 -3.30 -9.27 9.12
N CYS A 28 -2.05 -9.29 9.57
CA CYS A 28 -1.71 -9.36 10.99
C CYS A 28 -2.22 -8.14 11.78
N LEU A 29 -2.08 -6.95 11.21
CA LEU A 29 -2.57 -5.70 11.80
C LEU A 29 -4.10 -5.71 11.94
N ILE A 30 -4.81 -6.18 10.91
CA ILE A 30 -6.26 -6.34 10.89
C ILE A 30 -6.73 -7.32 11.97
N LEU A 31 -6.07 -8.47 12.10
CA LEU A 31 -6.39 -9.49 13.12
C LEU A 31 -6.23 -8.96 14.56
N ARG A 32 -5.32 -8.01 14.76
CA ARG A 32 -5.11 -7.33 16.05
C ARG A 32 -5.99 -6.09 16.23
N SER A 33 -6.94 -5.85 15.33
CA SER A 33 -7.78 -4.64 15.32
C SER A 33 -6.95 -3.36 15.44
N PHE A 34 -5.85 -3.29 14.68
CA PHE A 34 -4.89 -2.15 14.62
C PHE A 34 -4.19 -1.83 15.95
N GLY A 35 -4.27 -2.70 16.96
CA GLY A 35 -3.78 -2.41 18.31
C GLY A 35 -4.58 -1.31 19.01
N ILE A 36 -5.81 -1.07 18.59
CA ILE A 36 -6.70 -0.05 19.16
C ILE A 36 -7.17 -0.50 20.55
N TYR A 37 -7.03 0.37 21.53
CA TYR A 37 -7.55 0.13 22.89
C TYR A 37 -8.49 1.23 23.37
N SER A 38 -8.49 2.40 22.76
CA SER A 38 -9.46 3.46 23.04
C SER A 38 -9.54 4.49 21.91
N MET A 39 -10.59 5.30 21.93
CA MET A 39 -10.71 6.47 21.10
C MET A 39 -9.82 7.60 21.65
N ASN A 40 -9.20 8.40 20.79
CA ASN A 40 -8.42 9.57 21.17
C ASN A 40 -9.26 10.55 22.01
N SER A 41 -8.69 11.08 23.11
CA SER A 41 -9.39 11.93 24.08
C SER A 41 -10.23 13.07 23.48
N PRO A 42 -9.74 13.88 22.52
CA PRO A 42 -10.55 14.94 21.93
C PRO A 42 -11.79 14.42 21.19
N LEU A 43 -11.70 13.25 20.59
CA LEU A 43 -12.81 12.62 19.88
C LEU A 43 -13.76 11.90 20.83
N ARG A 44 -13.26 11.34 21.92
CA ARG A 44 -14.09 10.75 22.99
C ARG A 44 -15.04 11.78 23.53
N ASP A 45 -14.58 12.98 23.86
CA ASP A 45 -15.41 14.06 24.39
C ASP A 45 -16.48 14.53 23.38
N LYS A 46 -16.14 14.53 22.09
CA LYS A 46 -17.05 14.87 21.00
C LYS A 46 -18.13 13.82 20.78
N TYR A 47 -17.77 12.54 20.84
CA TYR A 47 -18.67 11.43 20.51
C TYR A 47 -19.31 10.76 21.74
N SER A 48 -18.87 11.06 22.96
CA SER A 48 -19.46 10.54 24.19
C SER A 48 -20.93 10.94 24.39
N ARG A 49 -21.38 11.99 23.72
CA ARG A 49 -22.77 12.44 23.69
C ARG A 49 -23.66 11.69 22.70
N LEU A 50 -23.03 10.92 21.79
CA LEU A 50 -23.74 10.05 20.86
C LEU A 50 -23.88 8.68 21.53
N ALA A 51 -25.10 8.25 21.80
CA ALA A 51 -25.36 6.91 22.33
C ALA A 51 -24.64 5.86 21.47
N LYS A 52 -23.82 4.98 22.10
CA LYS A 52 -23.16 3.83 21.49
C LYS A 52 -21.77 4.12 20.86
N GLU A 53 -20.88 4.68 21.67
CA GLU A 53 -19.44 4.82 21.34
C GLU A 53 -18.84 3.50 20.82
N ASP A 54 -19.14 2.39 21.46
CA ASP A 54 -18.61 1.07 21.09
C ASP A 54 -19.07 0.61 19.71
N GLU A 55 -20.31 0.85 19.31
CA GLU A 55 -20.82 0.54 17.98
C GLU A 55 -20.19 1.41 16.90
N PHE A 56 -19.95 2.67 17.22
CA PHE A 56 -19.26 3.59 16.31
C PHE A 56 -17.81 3.15 16.09
N ILE A 57 -17.07 2.88 17.16
CA ILE A 57 -15.68 2.38 17.10
C ILE A 57 -15.63 1.09 16.29
N PHE A 58 -16.48 0.13 16.59
CA PHE A 58 -16.57 -1.13 15.87
C PHE A 58 -16.83 -0.93 14.37
N SER A 59 -17.79 -0.09 14.02
CA SER A 59 -18.14 0.22 12.64
C SER A 59 -16.97 0.86 11.87
N VAL A 60 -16.23 1.78 12.48
CA VAL A 60 -15.07 2.44 11.88
C VAL A 60 -13.94 1.44 11.69
N ILE A 61 -13.65 0.62 12.69
CA ILE A 61 -12.62 -0.43 12.62
C ILE A 61 -12.93 -1.41 11.49
N GLU A 62 -14.15 -1.90 11.40
CA GLU A 62 -14.55 -2.85 10.35
C GLU A 62 -14.44 -2.25 8.94
N ARG A 63 -14.78 -0.98 8.77
CA ARG A 63 -14.60 -0.28 7.49
C ARG A 63 -13.11 -0.16 7.10
N HIS A 64 -12.26 0.19 8.03
CA HIS A 64 -10.81 0.26 7.79
C HIS A 64 -10.19 -1.10 7.50
N LYS A 65 -10.64 -2.15 8.20
CA LYS A 65 -10.22 -3.53 7.91
C LYS A 65 -10.53 -3.91 6.46
N ALA A 66 -11.77 -3.72 6.03
CA ALA A 66 -12.20 -4.02 4.66
C ALA A 66 -11.42 -3.18 3.64
N SER A 67 -11.31 -1.88 3.87
CA SER A 67 -10.61 -0.95 2.97
C SER A 67 -9.13 -1.31 2.80
N LEU A 68 -8.40 -1.56 3.88
CA LEU A 68 -6.98 -1.94 3.81
C LEU A 68 -6.76 -3.32 3.19
N SER A 69 -7.65 -4.27 3.45
CA SER A 69 -7.62 -5.58 2.79
C SER A 69 -7.79 -5.44 1.28
N ASP A 70 -8.78 -4.68 0.83
CA ASP A 70 -9.04 -4.43 -0.59
C ASP A 70 -7.86 -3.72 -1.26
N LYS A 71 -7.33 -2.67 -0.63
CA LYS A 71 -6.18 -1.91 -1.15
C LYS A 71 -4.92 -2.77 -1.25
N SER A 72 -4.67 -3.66 -0.30
CA SER A 72 -3.51 -4.55 -0.35
C SER A 72 -3.62 -5.55 -1.51
N ASN A 73 -4.81 -6.06 -1.80
CA ASN A 73 -5.08 -6.90 -2.97
C ASN A 73 -4.94 -6.12 -4.28
N GLU A 74 -5.48 -4.90 -4.35
CA GLU A 74 -5.36 -4.02 -5.52
C GLU A 74 -3.89 -3.67 -5.81
N LEU A 75 -3.11 -3.38 -4.79
CA LEU A 75 -1.67 -3.10 -4.92
C LEU A 75 -0.94 -4.25 -5.61
N ILE A 76 -1.14 -5.48 -5.15
CA ILE A 76 -0.56 -6.68 -5.76
C ILE A 76 -1.05 -6.85 -7.21
N SER A 77 -2.33 -6.64 -7.45
CA SER A 77 -2.94 -6.76 -8.77
C SER A 77 -2.34 -5.77 -9.77
N PHE A 78 -2.18 -4.50 -9.40
CA PHE A 78 -1.56 -3.48 -10.26
C PHE A 78 -0.09 -3.77 -10.54
N ILE A 79 0.66 -4.24 -9.54
CA ILE A 79 2.06 -4.65 -9.71
C ILE A 79 2.16 -5.83 -10.68
N SER A 80 1.32 -6.85 -10.50
CA SER A 80 1.28 -8.02 -11.39
C SER A 80 0.92 -7.61 -12.81
N ALA A 81 -0.11 -6.81 -13.00
CA ALA A 81 -0.54 -6.31 -14.31
C ALA A 81 0.59 -5.52 -15.03
N ALA A 82 1.26 -4.62 -14.31
CA ALA A 82 2.40 -3.90 -14.87
C ALA A 82 3.57 -4.83 -15.22
N ASN A 83 3.83 -5.83 -14.40
CA ASN A 83 4.94 -6.77 -14.60
C ASN A 83 4.75 -7.72 -15.78
N GLU A 84 3.53 -8.07 -16.11
CA GLU A 84 3.17 -8.91 -17.25
C GLU A 84 3.36 -8.21 -18.59
N ILE A 85 3.32 -6.88 -18.62
CA ILE A 85 3.48 -6.08 -19.83
C ILE A 85 4.97 -5.81 -20.06
N TYR A 86 5.53 -6.41 -21.12
CA TYR A 86 6.82 -5.97 -21.67
C TYR A 86 6.53 -5.00 -22.82
N PRO A 87 6.93 -3.72 -22.70
CA PRO A 87 6.58 -2.71 -23.70
C PRO A 87 7.21 -2.99 -25.05
N ARG A 88 6.38 -3.24 -26.05
CA ARG A 88 6.76 -3.34 -27.48
C ARG A 88 6.26 -2.16 -28.28
N THR A 89 5.18 -1.56 -27.82
CA THR A 89 4.56 -0.37 -28.42
C THR A 89 4.45 0.75 -27.39
N LYS A 90 4.16 1.96 -27.86
CA LYS A 90 3.87 3.11 -26.98
C LYS A 90 2.68 2.83 -26.08
N ILE A 91 1.64 2.17 -26.59
CA ILE A 91 0.43 1.81 -25.84
C ILE A 91 0.78 0.84 -24.70
N ASP A 92 1.62 -0.17 -24.96
CA ASP A 92 2.09 -1.09 -23.91
C ASP A 92 2.83 -0.33 -22.80
N TYR A 93 3.72 0.59 -23.17
CA TYR A 93 4.44 1.41 -22.20
C TYR A 93 3.50 2.27 -21.36
N GLU A 94 2.55 2.95 -21.99
CA GLU A 94 1.57 3.78 -21.29
C GLU A 94 0.67 2.95 -20.35
N THR A 95 0.28 1.75 -20.78
CA THR A 95 -0.54 0.83 -19.97
C THR A 95 0.25 0.32 -18.77
N ARG A 96 1.50 -0.09 -18.95
CA ARG A 96 2.39 -0.49 -17.86
C ARG A 96 2.61 0.66 -16.88
N PHE A 97 2.89 1.85 -17.39
CA PHE A 97 3.10 3.06 -16.59
C PHE A 97 1.85 3.43 -15.77
N ARG A 98 0.67 3.30 -16.36
CA ARG A 98 -0.61 3.51 -15.67
C ARG A 98 -0.79 2.54 -14.50
N ASN A 99 -0.50 1.26 -14.69
CA ASN A 99 -0.57 0.27 -13.61
C ASN A 99 0.44 0.57 -12.50
N GLN A 100 1.66 0.99 -12.83
CA GLN A 100 2.65 1.43 -11.83
C GLN A 100 2.17 2.66 -11.06
N ASN A 101 1.54 3.63 -11.71
CA ASN A 101 0.95 4.80 -11.07
C ASN A 101 -0.21 4.43 -10.14
N ASN A 102 -1.08 3.51 -10.57
CA ASN A 102 -2.18 3.01 -9.76
C ASN A 102 -1.66 2.28 -8.51
N ALA A 103 -0.64 1.45 -8.66
CA ALA A 103 0.02 0.80 -7.53
C ALA A 103 0.58 1.82 -6.53
N LEU A 104 1.27 2.86 -7.02
CA LEU A 104 1.83 3.92 -6.17
C LEU A 104 0.74 4.74 -5.47
N ALA A 105 -0.33 5.09 -6.18
CA ALA A 105 -1.47 5.80 -5.60
C ALA A 105 -2.16 4.96 -4.52
N THR A 106 -2.33 3.66 -4.74
CA THR A 106 -2.88 2.72 -3.76
C THR A 106 -2.01 2.64 -2.51
N ALA A 107 -0.69 2.51 -2.65
CA ALA A 107 0.24 2.48 -1.53
C ALA A 107 0.19 3.78 -0.70
N ARG A 108 0.14 4.93 -1.36
CA ARG A 108 -0.02 6.23 -0.68
C ARG A 108 -1.36 6.37 0.04
N SER A 109 -2.43 5.87 -0.57
CA SER A 109 -3.76 5.83 0.05
C SER A 109 -3.79 4.96 1.31
N MET A 110 -3.10 3.83 1.30
CA MET A 110 -2.94 2.97 2.48
C MET A 110 -2.19 3.70 3.60
N MET A 111 -1.12 4.43 3.28
CA MET A 111 -0.39 5.24 4.27
C MET A 111 -1.28 6.31 4.89
N SER A 112 -2.05 7.02 4.08
CA SER A 112 -3.00 8.04 4.56
C SER A 112 -4.06 7.43 5.47
N GLU A 113 -4.56 6.24 5.15
CA GLU A 113 -5.55 5.52 5.96
C GLU A 113 -4.97 5.07 7.30
N LEU A 114 -3.75 4.54 7.33
CA LEU A 114 -3.06 4.20 8.58
C LEU A 114 -2.84 5.42 9.47
N ASN A 115 -2.45 6.55 8.87
CA ASN A 115 -2.31 7.81 9.59
C ASN A 115 -3.66 8.30 10.15
N SER A 116 -4.75 8.13 9.43
CA SER A 116 -6.10 8.45 9.90
C SER A 116 -6.50 7.60 11.09
N ILE A 117 -6.24 6.31 11.05
CA ILE A 117 -6.50 5.39 12.18
C ILE A 117 -5.71 5.82 13.41
N ALA A 118 -4.42 6.07 13.25
CA ALA A 118 -3.55 6.51 14.35
C ALA A 118 -3.95 7.88 14.92
N GLY A 119 -4.59 8.73 14.12
CA GLY A 119 -5.13 10.02 14.57
C GLY A 119 -6.48 9.94 15.29
N LEU A 120 -7.29 8.92 14.98
CA LEU A 120 -8.61 8.73 15.58
C LEU A 120 -8.59 7.93 16.88
N PHE A 121 -7.65 7.02 17.02
CA PHE A 121 -7.61 6.04 18.11
C PHE A 121 -6.28 6.08 18.85
N ASP A 122 -6.31 5.67 20.10
CA ASP A 122 -5.10 5.32 20.84
C ASP A 122 -4.67 3.92 20.38
N VAL A 123 -3.54 3.87 19.70
CA VAL A 123 -3.01 2.65 19.08
C VAL A 123 -1.66 2.26 19.68
N ASP A 124 -1.38 0.98 19.68
CA ASP A 124 -0.03 0.48 19.96
C ASP A 124 0.87 0.77 18.76
N VAL A 125 1.75 1.75 18.88
CA VAL A 125 2.68 2.18 17.81
C VAL A 125 3.54 1.03 17.33
N SER A 126 3.91 0.08 18.18
CA SER A 126 4.73 -1.06 17.81
C SER A 126 4.05 -1.96 16.78
N VAL A 127 2.72 -2.07 16.84
CA VAL A 127 1.91 -2.87 15.91
C VAL A 127 1.89 -2.24 14.51
N PHE A 128 1.90 -0.91 14.42
CA PHE A 128 1.94 -0.17 13.15
C PHE A 128 3.32 -0.15 12.50
N ARG A 129 4.37 -0.21 13.30
CA ARG A 129 5.75 0.02 12.84
C ARG A 129 6.15 -0.85 11.65
N ASN A 130 5.90 -2.13 11.71
CA ASN A 130 6.27 -3.05 10.64
C ASN A 130 5.53 -2.73 9.34
N VAL A 131 4.23 -2.47 9.41
CA VAL A 131 3.42 -2.12 8.25
C VAL A 131 3.93 -0.82 7.61
N VAL A 132 4.19 0.20 8.40
CA VAL A 132 4.72 1.49 7.92
C VAL A 132 6.07 1.31 7.23
N LEU A 133 6.98 0.52 7.80
CA LEU A 133 8.29 0.24 7.19
C LEU A 133 8.17 -0.49 5.85
N PHE A 134 7.33 -1.52 5.77
CA PHE A 134 7.07 -2.23 4.52
C PHE A 134 6.40 -1.33 3.47
N LEU A 135 5.49 -0.47 3.89
CA LEU A 135 4.78 0.45 3.00
C LEU A 135 5.70 1.55 2.46
N ASP A 136 6.56 2.13 3.30
CA ASP A 136 7.59 3.08 2.87
C ASP A 136 8.56 2.44 1.86
N LYS A 137 8.99 1.22 2.13
CA LYS A 137 9.83 0.45 1.22
C LYS A 137 9.11 0.21 -0.11
N GLN A 138 7.82 -0.15 -0.07
CA GLN A 138 7.01 -0.38 -1.27
C GLN A 138 6.90 0.86 -2.14
N ILE A 139 6.63 2.02 -1.53
CA ILE A 139 6.56 3.31 -2.23
C ILE A 139 7.90 3.62 -2.91
N SER A 140 9.01 3.43 -2.22
CA SER A 140 10.36 3.64 -2.75
C SER A 140 10.69 2.70 -3.91
N LEU A 141 10.32 1.42 -3.80
CA LEU A 141 10.51 0.43 -4.85
C LEU A 141 9.69 0.77 -6.11
N LEU A 142 8.43 1.18 -5.95
CA LEU A 142 7.57 1.58 -7.05
C LEU A 142 8.10 2.83 -7.77
N LYS A 143 8.55 3.83 -7.03
CA LYS A 143 9.16 5.04 -7.61
C LYS A 143 10.40 4.71 -8.43
N ARG A 144 11.29 3.87 -7.89
CA ARG A 144 12.52 3.45 -8.59
C ARG A 144 12.20 2.62 -9.82
N TRP A 145 11.24 1.74 -9.76
CA TRP A 145 10.80 0.94 -10.90
C TRP A 145 10.26 1.81 -12.03
N LYS A 146 9.37 2.76 -11.71
CA LYS A 146 8.85 3.75 -12.68
C LYS A 146 9.97 4.55 -13.34
N GLN A 147 10.92 5.06 -12.53
CA GLN A 147 12.02 5.86 -13.04
C GLN A 147 12.94 5.04 -13.95
N LYS A 148 13.20 3.79 -13.58
CA LYS A 148 14.00 2.87 -14.41
C LYS A 148 13.33 2.58 -15.75
N ASP A 149 12.04 2.32 -15.75
CA ASP A 149 11.26 2.11 -16.97
C ASP A 149 11.26 3.37 -17.86
N LYS A 150 11.05 4.53 -17.27
CA LYS A 150 11.11 5.82 -17.97
C LYS A 150 12.46 6.01 -18.65
N ASN A 151 13.54 5.77 -17.95
CA ASN A 151 14.89 5.89 -18.51
C ASN A 151 15.16 4.87 -19.62
N THR A 152 14.66 3.66 -19.48
CA THR A 152 14.84 2.56 -20.43
C THR A 152 14.06 2.82 -21.72
N PHE A 153 12.83 3.30 -21.64
CA PHE A 153 11.92 3.43 -22.77
C PHE A 153 11.80 4.85 -23.34
N LYS A 154 12.42 5.84 -22.69
CA LYS A 154 12.36 7.25 -23.11
C LYS A 154 12.73 7.46 -24.57
N ARG A 155 13.81 6.82 -25.03
CA ARG A 155 14.29 6.97 -26.42
C ARG A 155 13.41 6.24 -27.43
N GLN A 156 12.66 5.24 -27.00
CA GLN A 156 11.87 4.38 -27.87
C GLN A 156 10.44 4.88 -28.05
N PHE A 157 9.82 5.45 -26.99
CA PHE A 157 8.40 5.77 -26.97
C PHE A 157 8.06 7.22 -26.61
N LEU A 158 9.03 7.97 -26.15
CA LEU A 158 8.90 9.37 -25.79
C LEU A 158 9.82 10.22 -26.70
#